data_dad62071f10b1c3c6d087d7854fb3b2f
#
_entry.id   dad62071f10b1c3c6d087d7854fb3b2f
#
_cell.length_a   1.000
_cell.length_b   1.000
_cell.length_c   1.000
_cell.angle_alpha   90.00
_cell.angle_beta   90.00
_cell.angle_gamma   90.00
#
_symmetry.space_group_name_H-M   'P 1'
#
loop_
_entity.id
_entity.type
_entity.pdbx_description
1 polymer ?
#
loop_
_entity_poly.entity_id
_entity_poly.type
_entity_poly.pdbx_seq_one_letter_code
_entity_poly.pdbx_strand_id
1 'polypeptide(L)'
;MWFIKRREMMMKDYFEGWEDKADVQIPERKQKGFQDRIVVRKPVEPVREKKPEEEEVYDGEAPTVLLAPEMKPQAYIRRISTGEEAAVDKDGFVIGKSVEADFVVKSNPTVSRKHVKINLRPDGCWLEDLGSSNHVFVDGRQITEPVRLADGMKFTLSLDEEFEFIVRMGKQDG
;
A
#
# COMPACT_ATOMS: atom_id res chain seq x y z
N MET A 1 8.01 -6.47 -51.17
CA MET A 1 6.92 -5.52 -51.38
C MET A 1 5.54 -6.13 -51.15
N TRP A 2 5.45 -7.08 -50.18
CA TRP A 2 4.22 -7.85 -49.86
C TRP A 2 3.74 -7.71 -48.42
N PHE A 3 4.49 -6.99 -47.58
CA PHE A 3 4.17 -6.86 -46.17
C PHE A 3 3.44 -5.55 -45.76
N ILE A 4 3.34 -4.59 -46.70
CA ILE A 4 2.72 -3.28 -46.43
C ILE A 4 1.20 -3.29 -46.70
N LYS A 5 0.72 -4.16 -47.61
CA LYS A 5 -0.71 -4.22 -47.98
C LYS A 5 -1.64 -4.90 -46.97
N ARG A 6 -1.10 -5.62 -45.96
CA ARG A 6 -1.92 -6.36 -44.98
C ARG A 6 -2.28 -5.53 -43.77
N ARG A 7 -1.62 -4.38 -43.57
CA ARG A 7 -1.84 -3.51 -42.41
C ARG A 7 -2.91 -2.43 -42.65
N GLU A 8 -3.18 -2.10 -43.92
CA GLU A 8 -4.22 -1.13 -44.27
C GLU A 8 -5.63 -1.75 -44.36
N MET A 9 -5.72 -3.06 -44.53
CA MET A 9 -7.00 -3.75 -44.68
C MET A 9 -7.67 -4.11 -43.34
N MET A 10 -6.91 -4.09 -42.22
CA MET A 10 -7.45 -4.37 -40.88
C MET A 10 -7.91 -3.12 -40.11
N MET A 11 -7.59 -1.92 -40.60
CA MET A 11 -8.05 -0.67 -39.95
C MET A 11 -9.36 -0.12 -40.53
N LYS A 12 -9.80 -0.61 -41.66
CA LYS A 12 -11.02 -0.11 -42.30
C LYS A 12 -12.29 -0.73 -41.72
N ASP A 13 -12.21 -1.98 -41.23
CA ASP A 13 -13.37 -2.69 -40.69
C ASP A 13 -13.66 -2.37 -39.24
N TYR A 14 -12.78 -1.61 -38.56
CA TYR A 14 -12.96 -1.23 -37.14
C TYR A 14 -13.63 0.13 -36.95
N PHE A 15 -13.80 0.91 -38.05
CA PHE A 15 -14.33 2.27 -37.97
C PHE A 15 -15.74 2.44 -38.58
N GLU A 16 -16.30 1.41 -39.24
CA GLU A 16 -17.64 1.49 -39.88
C GLU A 16 -18.82 1.06 -38.99
N GLY A 17 -18.68 1.09 -37.68
CA GLY A 17 -19.73 0.69 -36.72
C GLY A 17 -20.12 1.73 -35.68
N TRP A 18 -19.67 2.98 -35.75
CA TRP A 18 -19.86 3.98 -34.71
C TRP A 18 -20.70 5.21 -35.07
N GLU A 19 -21.24 5.27 -36.29
CA GLU A 19 -22.23 6.28 -36.64
C GLU A 19 -23.63 5.68 -36.54
N ASP A 20 -24.45 6.21 -35.64
CA ASP A 20 -25.87 5.98 -35.33
C ASP A 20 -26.19 5.23 -34.04
N LYS A 21 -25.76 5.77 -32.89
CA LYS A 21 -26.50 5.63 -31.61
C LYS A 21 -26.49 6.94 -30.81
N ALA A 22 -26.86 8.02 -31.46
CA ALA A 22 -27.25 9.26 -30.79
C ALA A 22 -28.77 9.24 -30.59
N ASP A 23 -29.28 8.43 -29.68
CA ASP A 23 -30.61 8.60 -29.06
C ASP A 23 -30.71 7.71 -27.81
N VAL A 24 -29.82 7.93 -26.86
CA VAL A 24 -30.08 7.48 -25.49
C VAL A 24 -30.82 8.60 -24.79
N GLN A 25 -32.12 8.53 -24.80
CA GLN A 25 -33.00 9.34 -23.93
C GLN A 25 -32.62 9.01 -22.48
N ILE A 26 -31.94 9.94 -21.84
CA ILE A 26 -31.70 9.91 -20.41
C ILE A 26 -33.05 10.17 -19.72
N PRO A 27 -33.60 9.21 -18.96
CA PRO A 27 -34.84 9.47 -18.25
C PRO A 27 -34.57 10.55 -17.20
N GLU A 28 -35.33 11.64 -17.29
CA GLU A 28 -35.33 12.69 -16.26
C GLU A 28 -35.61 12.07 -14.89
N ARG A 29 -34.62 12.05 -14.04
CA ARG A 29 -34.81 11.76 -12.62
C ARG A 29 -35.64 12.89 -12.02
N LYS A 30 -36.92 12.62 -11.78
CA LYS A 30 -37.76 13.45 -10.94
C LYS A 30 -37.01 13.72 -9.63
N GLN A 31 -36.62 14.96 -9.46
CA GLN A 31 -36.11 15.48 -8.20
C GLN A 31 -37.25 15.40 -7.19
N LYS A 32 -37.32 14.35 -6.40
CA LYS A 32 -38.13 14.34 -5.18
C LYS A 32 -37.43 15.28 -4.20
N GLY A 33 -38.15 16.32 -3.84
CA GLY A 33 -37.73 17.34 -2.93
C GLY A 33 -37.11 16.78 -1.66
N PHE A 34 -35.92 17.28 -1.40
CA PHE A 34 -35.20 17.10 -0.14
C PHE A 34 -35.95 17.97 0.89
N GLN A 35 -36.98 17.42 1.52
CA GLN A 35 -37.59 18.06 2.67
C GLN A 35 -36.65 17.91 3.85
N ASP A 36 -36.22 19.06 4.32
CA ASP A 36 -35.44 19.27 5.53
C ASP A 36 -35.99 18.45 6.70
N ARG A 37 -35.34 17.32 7.01
CA ARG A 37 -35.45 16.75 8.35
C ARG A 37 -34.47 17.52 9.24
N ILE A 38 -34.97 18.58 9.84
CA ILE A 38 -34.32 19.18 11.00
C ILE A 38 -34.32 18.11 12.08
N VAL A 39 -33.16 17.44 12.22
CA VAL A 39 -32.89 16.60 13.38
C VAL A 39 -32.58 17.53 14.52
N VAL A 40 -33.60 17.83 15.32
CA VAL A 40 -33.45 18.51 16.62
C VAL A 40 -32.56 17.61 17.49
N ARG A 41 -31.31 17.95 17.59
CA ARG A 41 -30.41 17.31 18.54
C ARG A 41 -30.87 17.71 19.94
N LYS A 42 -31.24 16.71 20.73
CA LYS A 42 -31.51 16.89 22.16
C LYS A 42 -30.30 17.54 22.80
N PRO A 43 -30.50 18.47 23.77
CA PRO A 43 -29.39 19.06 24.49
C PRO A 43 -28.57 17.94 25.16
N VAL A 44 -27.26 17.94 24.91
CA VAL A 44 -26.32 17.07 25.61
C VAL A 44 -26.26 17.58 27.05
N GLU A 45 -26.65 16.74 27.99
CA GLU A 45 -26.50 17.04 29.42
C GLU A 45 -25.01 17.30 29.73
N PRO A 46 -24.70 18.27 30.58
CA PRO A 46 -23.32 18.57 30.92
C PRO A 46 -22.69 17.36 31.61
N VAL A 47 -21.60 16.90 31.01
CA VAL A 47 -20.73 15.88 31.58
C VAL A 47 -20.31 16.39 32.96
N ARG A 48 -20.76 15.71 34.04
CA ARG A 48 -20.29 15.98 35.39
C ARG A 48 -18.78 15.82 35.40
N GLU A 49 -18.08 16.91 35.66
CA GLU A 49 -16.65 16.91 35.97
C GLU A 49 -16.46 15.97 37.18
N LYS A 50 -15.77 14.86 36.95
CA LYS A 50 -15.28 14.03 38.01
C LYS A 50 -14.23 14.84 38.76
N LYS A 51 -14.52 15.10 40.02
CA LYS A 51 -13.62 15.62 41.03
C LYS A 51 -12.29 14.87 40.94
N PRO A 52 -11.14 15.54 40.99
CA PRO A 52 -9.86 14.85 41.05
C PRO A 52 -9.85 13.94 42.29
N GLU A 53 -9.68 12.65 42.06
CA GLU A 53 -9.40 11.68 43.08
C GLU A 53 -8.07 12.08 43.74
N GLU A 54 -8.08 12.18 45.07
CA GLU A 54 -6.96 12.51 45.92
C GLU A 54 -5.78 11.59 45.54
N GLU A 55 -4.63 12.19 45.26
CA GLU A 55 -3.36 11.49 45.11
C GLU A 55 -3.10 10.71 46.39
N GLU A 56 -3.28 9.39 46.37
CA GLU A 56 -2.73 8.52 47.40
C GLU A 56 -1.21 8.66 47.30
N VAL A 57 -0.64 9.30 48.32
CA VAL A 57 0.80 9.35 48.57
C VAL A 57 1.25 7.91 48.83
N TYR A 58 1.82 7.29 47.80
CA TYR A 58 2.41 5.96 47.90
C TYR A 58 3.79 6.06 48.56
N ASP A 59 3.83 5.95 49.90
CA ASP A 59 5.05 5.72 50.66
C ASP A 59 5.43 4.24 50.54
N GLY A 60 6.19 3.91 49.56
CA GLY A 60 6.69 2.54 49.44
C GLY A 60 7.54 2.39 48.18
N GLU A 61 8.68 1.79 48.34
CA GLU A 61 9.68 1.47 47.32
C GLU A 61 9.06 1.14 45.99
N ALA A 62 9.38 1.95 44.99
CA ALA A 62 8.93 1.71 43.61
C ALA A 62 9.26 0.27 43.21
N PRO A 63 8.26 -0.55 42.81
CA PRO A 63 8.57 -1.89 42.35
C PRO A 63 9.58 -1.75 41.23
N THR A 64 10.72 -2.43 41.35
CA THR A 64 11.68 -2.56 40.27
C THR A 64 10.96 -3.22 39.09
N VAL A 65 10.39 -2.42 38.23
CA VAL A 65 9.82 -2.93 36.99
C VAL A 65 10.99 -3.50 36.21
N LEU A 66 11.15 -4.80 36.22
CA LEU A 66 11.96 -5.50 35.26
C LEU A 66 11.40 -5.12 33.89
N LEU A 67 12.05 -4.13 33.24
CA LEU A 67 11.77 -3.78 31.85
C LEU A 67 12.06 -5.05 31.05
N ALA A 68 11.01 -5.81 30.78
CA ALA A 68 11.10 -6.86 29.77
C ALA A 68 11.64 -6.18 28.49
N PRO A 69 12.63 -6.77 27.82
CA PRO A 69 13.18 -6.18 26.61
C PRO A 69 12.01 -5.91 25.63
N GLU A 70 11.82 -4.65 25.26
CA GLU A 70 10.79 -4.28 24.31
C GLU A 70 11.09 -4.97 22.98
N MET A 71 10.31 -6.01 22.70
CA MET A 71 10.39 -6.72 21.42
C MET A 71 9.72 -5.85 20.36
N LYS A 72 10.51 -5.17 19.56
CA LYS A 72 10.00 -4.37 18.44
C LYS A 72 9.83 -5.25 17.21
N PRO A 73 8.71 -5.11 16.48
CA PRO A 73 8.56 -5.80 15.21
C PRO A 73 9.60 -5.28 14.22
N GLN A 74 10.33 -6.20 13.61
CA GLN A 74 11.28 -5.91 12.55
C GLN A 74 10.72 -6.43 11.23
N ALA A 75 10.74 -5.58 10.20
CA ALA A 75 10.28 -5.91 8.87
C ALA A 75 11.44 -6.44 8.02
N TYR A 76 11.15 -7.46 7.22
CA TYR A 76 12.08 -8.05 6.26
C TYR A 76 11.37 -8.23 4.92
N ILE A 77 12.14 -8.24 3.86
CA ILE A 77 11.72 -8.71 2.55
C ILE A 77 12.53 -9.95 2.18
N ARG A 78 11.88 -10.91 1.55
CA ARG A 78 12.53 -12.09 0.99
C ARG A 78 12.22 -12.19 -0.50
N ARG A 79 13.25 -12.27 -1.30
CA ARG A 79 13.14 -12.56 -2.73
C ARG A 79 12.88 -14.05 -2.92
N ILE A 80 11.75 -14.41 -3.53
CA ILE A 80 11.34 -15.83 -3.62
C ILE A 80 12.26 -16.63 -4.53
N SER A 81 12.71 -16.05 -5.64
CA SER A 81 13.55 -16.73 -6.64
C SER A 81 14.92 -17.17 -6.12
N THR A 82 15.52 -16.42 -5.19
CA THR A 82 16.87 -16.67 -4.65
C THR A 82 16.89 -17.04 -3.19
N GLY A 83 15.80 -16.77 -2.44
CA GLY A 83 15.75 -16.89 -0.98
C GLY A 83 16.51 -15.79 -0.24
N GLU A 84 17.03 -14.78 -0.96
CA GLU A 84 17.76 -13.65 -0.38
C GLU A 84 16.83 -12.79 0.47
N GLU A 85 17.25 -12.48 1.70
CA GLU A 85 16.49 -11.64 2.64
C GLU A 85 17.25 -10.34 2.94
N ALA A 86 16.50 -9.28 3.20
CA ALA A 86 17.03 -8.03 3.72
C ALA A 86 16.07 -7.44 4.76
N ALA A 87 16.65 -6.83 5.80
CA ALA A 87 15.88 -6.08 6.78
C ALA A 87 15.44 -4.74 6.19
N VAL A 88 14.19 -4.37 6.42
CA VAL A 88 13.65 -3.04 6.11
C VAL A 88 13.86 -2.19 7.36
N ASP A 89 15.03 -1.60 7.50
CA ASP A 89 15.52 -0.92 8.71
C ASP A 89 15.39 0.60 8.66
N LYS A 90 14.99 1.14 7.51
CA LYS A 90 14.83 2.58 7.31
C LYS A 90 13.58 2.93 6.53
N ASP A 91 13.09 4.15 6.74
CA ASP A 91 12.05 4.72 5.89
C ASP A 91 12.55 4.96 4.47
N GLY A 92 11.68 4.72 3.50
CA GLY A 92 12.03 4.87 2.10
C GLY A 92 12.98 3.80 1.57
N PHE A 93 12.92 2.56 2.08
CA PHE A 93 13.72 1.43 1.61
C PHE A 93 13.39 1.10 0.15
N VAL A 94 14.37 1.22 -0.75
CA VAL A 94 14.20 1.09 -2.20
C VAL A 94 14.64 -0.29 -2.69
N ILE A 95 13.78 -0.91 -3.53
CA ILE A 95 14.10 -2.14 -4.26
C ILE A 95 14.21 -1.80 -5.74
N GLY A 96 15.25 -2.26 -6.42
CA GLY A 96 15.44 -2.00 -7.83
C GLY A 96 16.74 -2.54 -8.40
N LYS A 97 17.02 -2.22 -9.66
CA LYS A 97 18.23 -2.70 -10.37
C LYS A 97 19.45 -1.80 -10.14
N SER A 98 19.27 -0.57 -9.66
CA SER A 98 20.38 0.34 -9.39
C SER A 98 21.23 -0.17 -8.23
N VAL A 99 22.54 0.07 -8.30
CA VAL A 99 23.44 -0.15 -7.16
C VAL A 99 23.18 0.79 -5.98
N GLU A 100 22.41 1.85 -6.21
CA GLU A 100 21.95 2.78 -5.17
C GLU A 100 20.67 2.29 -4.45
N ALA A 101 20.05 1.21 -4.92
CA ALA A 101 18.90 0.62 -4.23
C ALA A 101 19.36 -0.13 -2.98
N ASP A 102 18.53 -0.17 -1.96
CA ASP A 102 18.82 -0.87 -0.71
C ASP A 102 18.78 -2.39 -0.89
N PHE A 103 17.86 -2.85 -1.75
CA PHE A 103 17.87 -4.22 -2.24
C PHE A 103 18.07 -4.23 -3.75
N VAL A 104 19.20 -4.80 -4.21
CA VAL A 104 19.60 -4.74 -5.61
C VAL A 104 19.23 -6.01 -6.38
N VAL A 105 18.30 -5.90 -7.32
CA VAL A 105 17.88 -7.00 -8.22
C VAL A 105 18.66 -6.92 -9.54
N LYS A 106 19.87 -7.48 -9.59
CA LYS A 106 20.75 -7.39 -10.77
C LYS A 106 20.33 -8.29 -11.93
N SER A 107 19.74 -9.45 -11.63
CA SER A 107 19.53 -10.53 -12.59
C SER A 107 18.31 -10.34 -13.47
N ASN A 108 17.41 -9.38 -13.15
CA ASN A 108 16.17 -9.21 -13.86
C ASN A 108 16.14 -7.89 -14.65
N PRO A 109 16.16 -7.93 -16.00
CA PRO A 109 16.17 -6.73 -16.85
C PRO A 109 14.84 -5.97 -16.81
N THR A 110 13.73 -6.61 -16.43
CA THR A 110 12.38 -6.03 -16.37
C THR A 110 12.18 -5.16 -15.15
N VAL A 111 13.06 -5.27 -14.14
CA VAL A 111 13.04 -4.44 -12.93
C VAL A 111 13.66 -3.08 -13.23
N SER A 112 12.97 -2.00 -12.87
CA SER A 112 13.45 -0.62 -13.01
C SER A 112 14.60 -0.32 -12.03
N ARG A 113 15.41 0.71 -12.33
CA ARG A 113 16.53 1.13 -11.48
C ARG A 113 16.12 1.39 -10.03
N LYS A 114 15.05 2.14 -9.84
CA LYS A 114 14.29 2.31 -8.60
C LYS A 114 12.88 1.88 -8.95
N HIS A 115 12.45 0.71 -8.47
CA HIS A 115 11.19 0.12 -8.90
C HIS A 115 10.09 0.40 -7.88
N VAL A 116 10.36 0.09 -6.64
CA VAL A 116 9.42 0.20 -5.54
C VAL A 116 10.11 0.73 -4.29
N LYS A 117 9.34 1.36 -3.43
CA LYS A 117 9.79 1.88 -2.15
C LYS A 117 8.90 1.34 -1.03
N ILE A 118 9.49 0.98 0.09
CA ILE A 118 8.78 0.64 1.32
C ILE A 118 8.97 1.80 2.31
N ASN A 119 7.87 2.42 2.70
CA ASN A 119 7.83 3.49 3.68
C ASN A 119 7.47 2.92 5.04
N LEU A 120 8.27 3.25 6.06
CA LEU A 120 7.97 2.93 7.45
C LEU A 120 7.13 4.05 8.07
N ARG A 121 5.86 3.77 8.37
CA ARG A 121 4.95 4.72 8.99
C ARG A 121 4.56 4.24 10.39
N PRO A 122 4.05 5.11 11.27
CA PRO A 122 3.60 4.71 12.61
C PRO A 122 2.53 3.61 12.61
N ASP A 123 1.74 3.52 11.52
CA ASP A 123 0.67 2.55 11.33
C ASP A 123 1.10 1.28 10.58
N GLY A 124 2.38 1.18 10.18
CA GLY A 124 2.96 0.01 9.51
C GLY A 124 3.82 0.32 8.30
N CYS A 125 4.12 -0.71 7.53
CA CYS A 125 4.92 -0.62 6.31
C CYS A 125 4.02 -0.44 5.09
N TRP A 126 4.41 0.45 4.18
CA TRP A 126 3.65 0.78 2.97
C TRP A 126 4.49 0.61 1.72
N LEU A 127 4.00 -0.16 0.77
CA LEU A 127 4.61 -0.38 -0.54
C LEU A 127 4.13 0.66 -1.54
N GLU A 128 5.04 1.30 -2.25
CA GLU A 128 4.75 2.36 -3.22
C GLU A 128 5.54 2.14 -4.51
N ASP A 129 4.86 2.12 -5.65
CA ASP A 129 5.49 2.07 -6.97
C ASP A 129 6.14 3.43 -7.30
N LEU A 130 7.39 3.45 -7.67
CA LEU A 130 8.14 4.65 -8.03
C LEU A 130 8.00 5.05 -9.52
N GLY A 131 6.89 4.71 -10.15
CA GLY A 131 6.66 4.91 -11.57
C GLY A 131 7.47 3.93 -12.41
N SER A 132 7.49 2.68 -11.98
CA SER A 132 8.22 1.62 -12.66
C SER A 132 7.65 1.32 -14.06
N SER A 133 8.51 0.89 -14.99
CA SER A 133 8.10 0.63 -16.39
C SER A 133 7.16 -0.57 -16.53
N ASN A 134 7.27 -1.54 -15.63
CA ASN A 134 6.52 -2.80 -15.67
C ASN A 134 5.63 -3.00 -14.44
N HIS A 135 5.42 -1.95 -13.66
CA HIS A 135 4.49 -1.89 -12.53
C HIS A 135 4.77 -2.86 -11.38
N VAL A 136 4.08 -2.65 -10.28
CA VAL A 136 4.08 -3.49 -9.09
C VAL A 136 2.72 -4.12 -8.91
N PHE A 137 2.70 -5.40 -8.52
CA PHE A 137 1.46 -6.16 -8.33
C PHE A 137 1.42 -6.72 -6.91
N VAL A 138 0.26 -6.64 -6.28
CA VAL A 138 -0.07 -7.31 -5.01
C VAL A 138 -1.29 -8.17 -5.25
N ASP A 139 -1.22 -9.45 -4.89
CA ASP A 139 -2.28 -10.43 -5.15
C ASP A 139 -2.74 -10.45 -6.63
N GLY A 140 -1.81 -10.27 -7.56
CA GLY A 140 -2.06 -10.24 -9.00
C GLY A 140 -2.74 -8.97 -9.51
N ARG A 141 -2.92 -7.96 -8.66
CA ARG A 141 -3.48 -6.66 -9.06
C ARG A 141 -2.40 -5.59 -9.07
N GLN A 142 -2.34 -4.82 -10.14
CA GLN A 142 -1.45 -3.67 -10.21
C GLN A 142 -1.83 -2.65 -9.14
N ILE A 143 -0.83 -2.16 -8.40
CA ILE A 143 -1.03 -1.06 -7.46
C ILE A 143 -0.82 0.29 -8.17
N THR A 144 -1.67 1.25 -7.89
CA THR A 144 -1.58 2.64 -8.37
C THR A 144 -1.42 3.63 -7.22
N GLU A 145 -1.65 3.15 -6.01
CA GLU A 145 -1.55 3.90 -4.76
C GLU A 145 -0.74 3.08 -3.76
N PRO A 146 -0.17 3.71 -2.72
CA PRO A 146 0.55 2.97 -1.69
C PRO A 146 -0.33 1.94 -0.99
N VAL A 147 0.17 0.70 -0.86
CA VAL A 147 -0.54 -0.43 -0.24
C VAL A 147 0.15 -0.79 1.07
N ARG A 148 -0.64 -0.96 2.13
CA ARG A 148 -0.13 -1.42 3.42
C ARG A 148 0.27 -2.88 3.35
N LEU A 149 1.50 -3.18 3.77
CA LEU A 149 2.02 -4.53 3.83
C LEU A 149 1.63 -5.22 5.15
N ALA A 150 1.28 -6.49 5.05
CA ALA A 150 1.04 -7.37 6.19
C ALA A 150 2.04 -8.53 6.16
N ASP A 151 2.25 -9.16 7.31
CA ASP A 151 3.12 -10.34 7.41
C ASP A 151 2.68 -11.45 6.46
N GLY A 152 3.63 -12.04 5.73
CA GLY A 152 3.39 -13.06 4.72
C GLY A 152 2.82 -12.55 3.39
N MET A 153 2.59 -11.23 3.25
CA MET A 153 2.06 -10.66 2.01
C MET A 153 3.11 -10.73 0.91
N LYS A 154 2.66 -11.13 -0.28
CA LYS A 154 3.49 -11.23 -1.47
C LYS A 154 3.22 -10.09 -2.43
N PHE A 155 4.28 -9.61 -3.05
CA PHE A 155 4.21 -8.61 -4.12
C PHE A 155 5.19 -8.98 -5.23
N THR A 156 4.86 -8.59 -6.46
CA THR A 156 5.66 -8.91 -7.63
C THR A 156 6.11 -7.62 -8.32
N LEU A 157 7.40 -7.51 -8.58
CA LEU A 157 7.96 -6.47 -9.41
C LEU A 157 7.93 -6.94 -10.86
N SER A 158 7.31 -6.17 -11.75
CA SER A 158 7.08 -6.63 -13.11
C SER A 158 6.12 -7.85 -13.10
N LEU A 159 6.38 -8.90 -13.85
CA LEU A 159 5.52 -10.09 -13.92
C LEU A 159 6.14 -11.35 -13.28
N ASP A 160 7.42 -11.29 -12.95
CA ASP A 160 8.23 -12.49 -12.68
C ASP A 160 9.13 -12.40 -11.43
N GLU A 161 9.25 -11.23 -10.81
CA GLU A 161 10.13 -11.04 -9.65
C GLU A 161 9.31 -10.93 -8.37
N GLU A 162 9.08 -12.06 -7.71
CA GLU A 162 8.23 -12.17 -6.53
C GLU A 162 9.01 -11.96 -5.23
N PHE A 163 8.43 -11.18 -4.33
CA PHE A 163 8.90 -10.91 -2.98
C PHE A 163 7.83 -11.26 -1.96
N GLU A 164 8.27 -11.63 -0.76
CA GLU A 164 7.44 -11.82 0.41
C GLU A 164 7.86 -10.82 1.50
N PHE A 165 6.89 -10.16 2.09
CA PHE A 165 7.09 -9.28 3.24
C PHE A 165 6.91 -10.08 4.53
N ILE A 166 7.87 -9.99 5.46
CA ILE A 166 7.91 -10.79 6.69
C ILE A 166 8.09 -9.86 7.88
N VAL A 167 7.33 -10.09 8.94
CA VAL A 167 7.48 -9.38 10.21
C VAL A 167 7.95 -10.36 11.28
N ARG A 168 9.08 -10.07 11.91
CA ARG A 168 9.62 -10.86 13.03
C ARG A 168 9.66 -10.03 14.29
N MET A 169 9.33 -10.62 15.43
CA MET A 169 9.54 -10.00 16.72
C MET A 169 11.02 -10.17 17.10
N GLY A 170 11.79 -9.10 16.95
CA GLY A 170 13.21 -9.10 17.25
C GLY A 170 13.48 -8.68 18.69
N LYS A 171 14.45 -9.34 19.37
CA LYS A 171 15.11 -8.76 20.56
C LYS A 171 16.05 -7.67 20.03
N GLN A 172 16.02 -6.48 20.62
CA GLN A 172 17.10 -5.52 20.42
C GLN A 172 18.34 -6.09 21.11
N ASP A 173 19.30 -6.55 20.32
CA ASP A 173 20.66 -6.71 20.81
C ASP A 173 21.22 -5.29 20.99
N GLY A 174 21.32 -4.86 22.24
CA GLY A 174 21.84 -3.57 22.66
C GLY A 174 23.37 -3.54 22.61
#